data_635ccdf3621adaed4fe020d9b9189086
#
_entry.id   635ccdf3621adaed4fe020d9b9189086
#
_cell.length_a   1.000
_cell.length_b   1.000
_cell.length_c   1.000
_cell.angle_alpha   90.00
_cell.angle_beta   90.00
_cell.angle_gamma   90.00
#
_symmetry.space_group_name_H-M   'P 1'
#
loop_
_entity.id
_entity.type
_entity.pdbx_description
1 polymer ?
#
loop_
_entity_poly.entity_id
_entity_poly.type
_entity_poly.pdbx_seq_one_letter_code
_entity_poly.pdbx_strand_id
1 'polypeptide(L)'
;MTRAELISRVQTKLDEKSPFDEPRSLIAAAGDSSYDKVKPITMYIDDLLDEAANDCLRMLPLSLVGKDVQSLLGPATIISNDEVAEIKLSTQNLLKARFTRVRASGWKKEVTSFITSSDPYYLVQQNHTTRGKLYKPVVAIVPEKDCMELYSFPGMAGKTTYTEVFYIPCDKQAGSDKVNPVLSPIDELIAIRCAELVCNIFGNQNAQVFQKEFTEKVNSVLQ
;
A
#
# COMPACT_ATOMS: atom_id res chain seq x y z
N MET A 1 -16.24 -7.50 -4.86
CA MET A 1 -17.38 -6.56 -4.69
C MET A 1 -17.13 -5.25 -5.44
N THR A 2 -18.18 -4.57 -5.87
CA THR A 2 -18.11 -3.20 -6.37
C THR A 2 -17.93 -2.23 -5.20
N ARG A 3 -17.54 -0.98 -5.49
CA ARG A 3 -17.41 0.07 -4.46
C ARG A 3 -18.75 0.31 -3.73
N ALA A 4 -19.86 0.34 -4.46
CA ALA A 4 -21.20 0.52 -3.90
C ALA A 4 -21.60 -0.63 -2.95
N GLU A 5 -21.30 -1.86 -3.32
CA GLU A 5 -21.54 -3.03 -2.47
C GLU A 5 -20.69 -3.00 -1.18
N LEU A 6 -19.44 -2.53 -1.28
CA LEU A 6 -18.58 -2.35 -0.09
C LEU A 6 -19.12 -1.26 0.82
N ILE A 7 -19.57 -0.12 0.29
CA ILE A 7 -20.20 0.95 1.09
C ILE A 7 -21.40 0.40 1.85
N SER A 8 -22.30 -0.31 1.15
CA SER A 8 -23.49 -0.92 1.78
C SER A 8 -23.10 -1.91 2.87
N ARG A 9 -22.04 -2.70 2.65
CA ARG A 9 -21.57 -3.69 3.62
C ARG A 9 -20.97 -3.03 4.87
N VAL A 10 -20.22 -1.94 4.69
CA VAL A 10 -19.69 -1.14 5.83
C VAL A 10 -20.83 -0.55 6.63
N GLN A 11 -21.84 0.02 5.98
CA GLN A 11 -23.04 0.52 6.67
C GLN A 11 -23.72 -0.57 7.49
N THR A 12 -23.99 -1.75 6.91
CA THR A 12 -24.57 -2.87 7.63
C THR A 12 -23.77 -3.23 8.87
N LYS A 13 -22.43 -3.28 8.77
CA LYS A 13 -21.57 -3.56 9.93
C LYS A 13 -21.64 -2.49 11.02
N LEU A 14 -21.70 -1.24 10.63
CA LEU A 14 -21.86 -0.13 11.56
C LEU A 14 -23.23 -0.21 12.27
N ASP A 15 -24.29 -0.54 11.55
CA ASP A 15 -25.66 -0.66 12.08
C ASP A 15 -25.81 -1.87 13.01
N GLU A 16 -25.17 -2.99 12.70
CA GLU A 16 -25.18 -4.20 13.55
C GLU A 16 -24.53 -3.99 14.92
N LYS A 17 -23.48 -3.20 15.00
CA LYS A 17 -22.70 -2.98 16.24
C LYS A 17 -23.15 -1.77 17.05
N SER A 18 -23.77 -0.80 16.41
CA SER A 18 -24.33 0.39 17.03
C SER A 18 -25.38 0.93 16.07
N PRO A 19 -26.67 0.70 16.35
CA PRO A 19 -27.69 1.34 15.57
C PRO A 19 -27.40 2.84 15.61
N PHE A 20 -26.96 3.37 14.49
CA PHE A 20 -26.90 4.80 14.27
C PHE A 20 -28.35 5.27 14.11
N ASP A 21 -29.11 5.20 15.21
CA ASP A 21 -30.44 5.76 15.29
C ASP A 21 -30.31 7.26 15.05
N GLU A 22 -30.76 7.67 13.90
CA GLU A 22 -30.74 8.99 13.28
C GLU A 22 -29.40 9.38 12.58
N PRO A 23 -29.50 10.17 11.50
CA PRO A 23 -28.33 10.81 10.94
C PRO A 23 -27.77 11.74 12.03
N ARG A 24 -26.83 11.24 12.82
CA ARG A 24 -26.10 12.08 13.76
C ARG A 24 -25.37 13.11 12.93
N SER A 25 -26.05 14.25 12.77
CA SER A 25 -25.40 15.47 12.39
C SER A 25 -24.23 15.62 13.34
N LEU A 26 -22.99 15.52 12.81
CA LEU A 26 -21.83 16.00 13.53
C LEU A 26 -22.16 17.42 13.93
N ILE A 27 -22.48 17.64 15.19
CA ILE A 27 -22.55 18.98 15.76
C ILE A 27 -21.10 19.45 15.69
N ALA A 28 -20.77 20.19 14.65
CA ALA A 28 -19.54 20.96 14.63
C ALA A 28 -19.52 21.76 15.93
N ALA A 29 -18.38 21.79 16.59
CA ALA A 29 -18.20 22.50 17.84
C ALA A 29 -18.84 23.88 17.75
N ALA A 30 -19.68 24.21 18.72
CA ALA A 30 -20.44 25.44 18.75
C ALA A 30 -19.54 26.65 18.49
N GLY A 31 -19.68 27.28 17.34
CA GLY A 31 -18.90 28.47 16.95
C GLY A 31 -18.73 28.69 15.46
N ASP A 32 -18.98 27.71 14.62
CA ASP A 32 -18.81 27.88 13.18
C ASP A 32 -20.18 27.98 12.48
N SER A 33 -20.42 29.09 11.81
CA SER A 33 -21.68 29.44 11.14
C SER A 33 -21.91 28.72 9.81
N SER A 34 -21.16 27.66 9.52
CA SER A 34 -21.30 26.85 8.30
C SER A 34 -22.13 25.58 8.53
N TYR A 35 -23.31 25.73 9.13
CA TYR A 35 -24.26 24.64 9.44
C TYR A 35 -24.81 23.88 8.22
N ASP A 36 -24.40 24.19 7.01
CA ASP A 36 -25.11 23.73 5.81
C ASP A 36 -24.57 22.46 5.13
N LYS A 37 -23.57 21.78 5.69
CA LYS A 37 -23.03 20.56 5.02
C LYS A 37 -22.68 19.42 5.97
N VAL A 38 -23.70 18.83 6.59
CA VAL A 38 -23.53 17.50 7.20
C VAL A 38 -23.31 16.50 6.08
N LYS A 39 -22.09 16.00 5.95
CA LYS A 39 -21.81 14.90 5.02
C LYS A 39 -22.53 13.64 5.53
N PRO A 40 -23.33 12.96 4.68
CA PRO A 40 -23.89 11.66 5.06
C PRO A 40 -22.77 10.66 5.35
N ILE A 41 -23.00 9.71 6.23
CA ILE A 41 -22.01 8.70 6.66
C ILE A 41 -21.42 7.94 5.46
N THR A 42 -22.21 7.75 4.41
CA THR A 42 -21.79 7.12 3.15
C THR A 42 -20.62 7.84 2.49
N MET A 43 -20.53 9.17 2.60
CA MET A 43 -19.41 9.93 2.05
C MET A 43 -18.12 9.71 2.87
N TYR A 44 -18.22 9.58 4.18
CA TYR A 44 -17.06 9.23 5.01
C TYR A 44 -16.59 7.82 4.71
N ILE A 45 -17.51 6.88 4.54
CA ILE A 45 -17.20 5.51 4.14
C ILE A 45 -16.48 5.52 2.78
N ASP A 46 -17.02 6.26 1.80
CA ASP A 46 -16.43 6.34 0.46
C ASP A 46 -15.02 6.94 0.47
N ASP A 47 -14.82 8.00 1.25
CA ASP A 47 -13.51 8.65 1.41
C ASP A 47 -12.46 7.71 2.05
N LEU A 48 -12.88 6.85 3.00
CA LEU A 48 -11.98 5.98 3.76
C LEU A 48 -11.78 4.58 3.15
N LEU A 49 -12.59 4.19 2.18
CA LEU A 49 -12.48 2.86 1.56
C LEU A 49 -11.10 2.60 0.92
N ASP A 50 -10.54 3.60 0.26
CA ASP A 50 -9.24 3.45 -0.39
C ASP A 50 -8.11 3.33 0.65
N GLU A 51 -8.23 4.06 1.77
CA GLU A 51 -7.29 3.94 2.89
C GLU A 51 -7.39 2.56 3.55
N ALA A 52 -8.62 2.10 3.82
CA ALA A 52 -8.85 0.76 4.38
C ALA A 52 -8.31 -0.36 3.47
N ALA A 53 -8.50 -0.23 2.16
CA ALA A 53 -7.96 -1.18 1.19
C ALA A 53 -6.43 -1.18 1.20
N ASN A 54 -5.80 0.00 1.24
CA ASN A 54 -4.35 0.13 1.29
C ASN A 54 -3.77 -0.45 2.59
N ASP A 55 -4.43 -0.23 3.72
CA ASP A 55 -4.03 -0.84 4.99
C ASP A 55 -4.09 -2.37 4.91
N CYS A 56 -5.18 -2.92 4.40
CA CYS A 56 -5.31 -4.37 4.18
C CYS A 56 -4.20 -4.90 3.28
N LEU A 57 -3.90 -4.23 2.17
CA LEU A 57 -2.83 -4.62 1.25
C LEU A 57 -1.44 -4.63 1.90
N ARG A 58 -1.19 -3.68 2.81
CA ARG A 58 0.09 -3.59 3.53
C ARG A 58 0.23 -4.67 4.59
N MET A 59 -0.86 -5.03 5.26
CA MET A 59 -0.86 -5.96 6.40
C MET A 59 -0.91 -7.43 5.98
N LEU A 60 -1.56 -7.74 4.86
CA LEU A 60 -1.75 -9.12 4.42
C LEU A 60 -0.50 -9.71 3.78
N PRO A 61 -0.26 -11.01 3.94
CA PRO A 61 0.85 -11.69 3.28
C PRO A 61 0.68 -11.73 1.75
N LEU A 62 1.80 -11.71 1.04
CA LEU A 62 1.82 -11.72 -0.42
C LEU A 62 1.15 -12.96 -1.03
N SER A 63 1.12 -14.09 -0.30
CA SER A 63 0.43 -15.31 -0.74
C SER A 63 -1.07 -15.11 -0.98
N LEU A 64 -1.69 -14.18 -0.26
CA LEU A 64 -3.12 -13.86 -0.38
C LEU A 64 -3.41 -12.77 -1.42
N VAL A 65 -2.49 -11.84 -1.59
CA VAL A 65 -2.67 -10.68 -2.49
C VAL A 65 -1.86 -10.79 -3.78
N GLY A 66 -1.04 -11.82 -3.92
CA GLY A 66 -0.06 -11.94 -5.01
C GLY A 66 -0.59 -12.41 -6.36
N LYS A 67 -1.89 -12.74 -6.48
CA LYS A 67 -2.43 -13.24 -7.75
C LYS A 67 -2.50 -12.18 -8.86
N ASP A 68 -2.56 -10.92 -8.49
CA ASP A 68 -2.75 -9.80 -9.43
C ASP A 68 -1.58 -8.78 -9.38
N VAL A 69 -0.38 -9.29 -9.15
CA VAL A 69 0.84 -8.48 -9.18
C VAL A 69 1.04 -7.91 -10.59
N GLN A 70 1.11 -6.61 -10.68
CA GLN A 70 1.46 -5.93 -11.92
C GLN A 70 2.99 -5.91 -12.08
N SER A 71 3.46 -6.00 -13.32
CA SER A 71 4.86 -5.80 -13.64
C SER A 71 5.05 -4.53 -14.46
N LEU A 72 6.06 -3.77 -14.10
CA LEU A 72 6.55 -2.65 -14.89
C LEU A 72 7.92 -3.04 -15.43
N LEU A 73 8.03 -3.10 -16.75
CA LEU A 73 9.34 -3.11 -17.40
C LEU A 73 9.89 -1.69 -17.29
N GLY A 74 10.85 -1.51 -16.41
CA GLY A 74 11.52 -0.23 -16.24
C GLY A 74 12.27 0.17 -17.50
N PRO A 75 12.41 1.47 -17.74
CA PRO A 75 13.27 1.96 -18.83
C PRO A 75 14.69 1.47 -18.63
N ALA A 76 15.42 1.40 -19.72
CA ALA A 76 16.85 1.17 -19.66
C ALA A 76 17.49 2.24 -18.76
N THR A 77 18.00 1.83 -17.62
CA THR A 77 18.59 2.71 -16.63
C THR A 77 20.11 2.66 -16.71
N ILE A 78 20.74 3.81 -16.76
CA ILE A 78 22.21 3.90 -16.73
C ILE A 78 22.68 3.67 -15.30
N ILE A 79 23.60 2.74 -15.14
CA ILE A 79 24.26 2.48 -13.86
C ILE A 79 25.26 3.61 -13.63
N SER A 80 25.16 4.28 -12.48
CA SER A 80 26.06 5.37 -12.10
C SER A 80 27.52 4.91 -11.98
N ASN A 81 28.42 5.87 -11.84
CA ASN A 81 29.84 5.55 -11.58
C ASN A 81 30.03 4.81 -10.25
N ASP A 82 29.08 4.98 -9.32
CA ASP A 82 29.04 4.26 -8.04
C ASP A 82 28.40 2.86 -8.17
N GLU A 83 28.17 2.39 -9.40
CA GLU A 83 27.56 1.07 -9.68
C GLU A 83 26.15 0.91 -9.06
N VAL A 84 25.38 2.01 -9.01
CA VAL A 84 24.00 2.06 -8.54
C VAL A 84 23.09 2.43 -9.72
N ALA A 85 21.99 1.72 -9.87
CA ALA A 85 20.93 2.10 -10.80
C ALA A 85 19.75 2.69 -10.01
N GLU A 86 19.10 3.71 -10.55
CA GLU A 86 17.99 4.40 -9.89
C GLU A 86 16.72 4.33 -10.74
N ILE A 87 15.59 4.03 -10.09
CA ILE A 87 14.26 4.11 -10.68
C ILE A 87 13.49 5.19 -9.93
N LYS A 88 13.03 6.23 -10.64
CA LYS A 88 12.18 7.26 -10.04
C LYS A 88 10.77 6.72 -9.81
N LEU A 89 10.26 6.84 -8.58
CA LEU A 89 8.96 6.29 -8.19
C LEU A 89 7.79 7.14 -8.67
N SER A 90 7.91 8.47 -8.57
CA SER A 90 6.87 9.41 -9.02
C SER A 90 6.60 9.34 -10.51
N THR A 91 7.65 9.26 -11.33
CA THR A 91 7.52 9.20 -12.79
C THR A 91 6.87 7.91 -13.27
N GLN A 92 6.89 6.87 -12.44
CA GLN A 92 6.31 5.55 -12.74
C GLN A 92 4.99 5.31 -11.98
N ASN A 93 4.45 6.30 -11.28
CA ASN A 93 3.26 6.16 -10.42
C ASN A 93 3.39 5.05 -9.36
N LEU A 94 4.59 4.84 -8.84
CA LEU A 94 4.89 3.78 -7.89
C LEU A 94 4.98 4.25 -6.43
N LEU A 95 4.72 5.53 -6.14
CA LEU A 95 4.86 6.12 -4.79
C LEU A 95 4.04 5.40 -3.71
N LYS A 96 2.86 4.90 -4.07
CA LYS A 96 1.97 4.19 -3.14
C LYS A 96 1.90 2.69 -3.41
N ALA A 97 2.76 2.17 -4.29
CA ALA A 97 2.77 0.76 -4.62
C ALA A 97 3.39 -0.08 -3.49
N ARG A 98 2.87 -1.29 -3.29
CA ARG A 98 3.53 -2.33 -2.52
C ARG A 98 4.40 -3.17 -3.43
N PHE A 99 5.71 -3.05 -3.30
CA PHE A 99 6.65 -3.84 -4.10
C PHE A 99 6.67 -5.28 -3.61
N THR A 100 6.74 -6.21 -4.54
CA THR A 100 6.78 -7.66 -4.26
C THR A 100 8.10 -8.28 -4.64
N ARG A 101 8.66 -7.90 -5.78
CA ARG A 101 9.97 -8.35 -6.24
C ARG A 101 10.54 -7.42 -7.30
N VAL A 102 11.85 -7.45 -7.45
CA VAL A 102 12.57 -6.72 -8.49
C VAL A 102 13.60 -7.64 -9.14
N ARG A 103 13.70 -7.55 -10.44
CA ARG A 103 14.76 -8.19 -11.25
C ARG A 103 15.54 -7.12 -11.99
N ALA A 104 16.81 -7.38 -12.23
CA ALA A 104 17.62 -6.58 -13.12
C ALA A 104 18.47 -7.46 -14.01
N SER A 105 18.76 -6.97 -15.21
CA SER A 105 19.67 -7.66 -16.13
C SER A 105 21.05 -7.84 -15.48
N GLY A 106 21.58 -9.04 -15.57
CA GLY A 106 22.85 -9.40 -14.93
C GLY A 106 22.74 -9.96 -13.52
N TRP A 107 21.63 -9.76 -12.81
CA TRP A 107 21.43 -10.40 -11.51
C TRP A 107 21.15 -11.90 -11.64
N LYS A 108 21.65 -12.66 -10.68
CA LYS A 108 21.43 -14.12 -10.61
C LYS A 108 20.23 -14.51 -9.76
N LYS A 109 19.70 -13.57 -8.98
CA LYS A 109 18.52 -13.75 -8.16
C LYS A 109 17.64 -12.50 -8.21
N GLU A 110 16.35 -12.68 -8.04
CA GLU A 110 15.43 -11.58 -7.80
C GLU A 110 15.49 -11.14 -6.33
N VAL A 111 15.15 -9.88 -6.09
CA VAL A 111 15.02 -9.31 -4.75
C VAL A 111 13.55 -9.30 -4.36
N THR A 112 13.25 -9.90 -3.22
CA THR A 112 11.90 -9.96 -2.63
C THR A 112 11.81 -9.26 -1.27
N SER A 113 12.95 -8.87 -0.70
CA SER A 113 13.04 -8.10 0.54
C SER A 113 13.69 -6.75 0.24
N PHE A 114 13.01 -5.70 0.59
CA PHE A 114 13.44 -4.32 0.35
C PHE A 114 13.92 -3.71 1.66
N ILE A 115 14.98 -2.92 1.59
CA ILE A 115 15.42 -2.08 2.69
C ILE A 115 14.95 -0.65 2.46
N THR A 116 14.90 0.16 3.51
CA THR A 116 14.62 1.60 3.42
C THR A 116 15.86 2.40 3.78
N SER A 117 15.86 3.68 3.47
CA SER A 117 16.94 4.61 3.86
C SER A 117 17.18 4.67 5.38
N SER A 118 16.16 4.35 6.19
CA SER A 118 16.27 4.28 7.65
C SER A 118 16.85 2.96 8.18
N ASP A 119 16.99 1.94 7.33
CA ASP A 119 17.57 0.67 7.73
C ASP A 119 19.10 0.80 7.90
N PRO A 120 19.69 0.35 9.01
CA PRO A 120 21.15 0.37 9.20
C PRO A 120 21.90 -0.36 8.07
N TYR A 121 21.29 -1.35 7.44
CA TYR A 121 21.88 -2.08 6.32
C TYR A 121 21.99 -1.21 5.05
N TYR A 122 21.23 -0.11 4.95
CA TYR A 122 21.37 0.85 3.85
C TYR A 122 22.75 1.49 3.82
N LEU A 123 23.33 1.85 4.98
CA LEU A 123 24.68 2.39 5.07
C LEU A 123 25.74 1.42 4.56
N VAL A 124 25.52 0.11 4.74
CA VAL A 124 26.42 -0.92 4.21
C VAL A 124 26.42 -0.91 2.67
N GLN A 125 25.28 -0.57 2.05
CA GLN A 125 25.18 -0.50 0.57
C GLN A 125 25.89 0.72 -0.01
N GLN A 126 26.10 1.77 0.76
CA GLN A 126 26.87 2.95 0.30
C GLN A 126 28.36 2.63 0.12
N ASN A 127 28.86 1.60 0.77
CA ASN A 127 30.26 1.21 0.64
C ASN A 127 30.44 0.19 -0.49
N HIS A 128 31.24 0.56 -1.49
CA HIS A 128 31.50 -0.22 -2.70
C HIS A 128 32.00 -1.65 -2.43
N THR A 129 32.75 -1.87 -1.34
CA THR A 129 33.34 -3.18 -1.04
C THR A 129 32.38 -4.13 -0.35
N THR A 130 31.42 -3.61 0.42
CA THR A 130 30.50 -4.39 1.27
C THR A 130 29.07 -4.51 0.72
N ARG A 131 28.75 -3.71 -0.31
CA ARG A 131 27.42 -3.74 -0.93
C ARG A 131 27.09 -5.09 -1.55
N GLY A 132 25.81 -5.30 -1.85
CA GLY A 132 25.30 -6.50 -2.50
C GLY A 132 26.04 -6.84 -3.81
N LYS A 133 26.01 -8.11 -4.20
CA LYS A 133 26.66 -8.64 -5.41
C LYS A 133 25.64 -9.36 -6.29
N LEU A 134 26.01 -9.73 -7.51
CA LEU A 134 25.12 -10.35 -8.51
C LEU A 134 24.30 -11.55 -7.97
N TYR A 135 24.86 -12.31 -7.04
CA TYR A 135 24.18 -13.44 -6.39
C TYR A 135 23.37 -13.06 -5.14
N LYS A 136 23.60 -11.85 -4.62
CA LYS A 136 22.90 -11.30 -3.44
C LYS A 136 22.58 -9.82 -3.71
N PRO A 137 21.75 -9.54 -4.70
CA PRO A 137 21.37 -8.18 -5.02
C PRO A 137 20.56 -7.54 -3.89
N VAL A 138 20.61 -6.21 -3.81
CA VAL A 138 19.90 -5.42 -2.81
C VAL A 138 19.15 -4.28 -3.49
N VAL A 139 17.96 -4.02 -3.02
CA VAL A 139 17.12 -2.90 -3.46
C VAL A 139 16.74 -2.08 -2.23
N ALA A 140 16.99 -0.78 -2.30
CA ALA A 140 16.61 0.18 -1.28
C ALA A 140 15.52 1.12 -1.80
N ILE A 141 14.48 1.31 -1.01
CA ILE A 141 13.46 2.33 -1.24
C ILE A 141 13.89 3.57 -0.46
N VAL A 142 14.09 4.66 -1.17
CA VAL A 142 14.58 5.93 -0.63
C VAL A 142 13.52 7.01 -0.85
N PRO A 143 12.55 7.15 0.06
CA PRO A 143 11.44 8.07 -0.10
C PRO A 143 11.90 9.53 -0.23
N GLU A 144 12.96 9.93 0.47
CA GLU A 144 13.50 11.28 0.47
C GLU A 144 14.06 11.70 -0.89
N LYS A 145 14.49 10.73 -1.69
CA LYS A 145 14.98 10.93 -3.07
C LYS A 145 13.93 10.62 -4.12
N ASP A 146 12.73 10.18 -3.71
CA ASP A 146 11.69 9.69 -4.60
C ASP A 146 12.20 8.62 -5.56
N CYS A 147 13.02 7.69 -5.07
CA CYS A 147 13.60 6.65 -5.91
C CYS A 147 13.73 5.30 -5.21
N MET A 148 13.89 4.30 -6.06
CA MET A 148 14.37 2.97 -5.70
C MET A 148 15.80 2.84 -6.20
N GLU A 149 16.74 2.60 -5.31
CA GLU A 149 18.13 2.37 -5.61
C GLU A 149 18.39 0.86 -5.72
N LEU A 150 19.00 0.47 -6.82
CA LEU A 150 19.36 -0.91 -7.11
C LEU A 150 20.87 -1.04 -7.04
N TYR A 151 21.32 -1.91 -6.17
CA TYR A 151 22.73 -2.22 -5.97
C TYR A 151 23.11 -3.54 -6.62
N SER A 152 24.43 -3.85 -6.67
CA SER A 152 24.93 -5.14 -7.14
C SER A 152 25.18 -5.21 -8.64
N PHE A 153 25.86 -4.19 -9.15
CA PHE A 153 26.33 -4.11 -10.53
C PHE A 153 27.86 -4.00 -10.64
N PRO A 154 28.64 -4.92 -10.04
CA PRO A 154 30.10 -4.79 -10.02
C PRO A 154 30.69 -4.75 -11.44
N GLY A 155 31.54 -3.74 -11.72
CA GLY A 155 32.17 -3.53 -13.02
C GLY A 155 31.19 -3.10 -14.13
N MET A 156 30.00 -2.60 -13.77
CA MET A 156 28.99 -2.18 -14.75
C MET A 156 28.77 -0.67 -14.78
N ALA A 157 29.62 0.13 -14.15
CA ALA A 157 29.53 1.59 -14.19
C ALA A 157 29.43 2.10 -15.65
N GLY A 158 28.51 3.03 -15.88
CA GLY A 158 28.23 3.60 -17.20
C GLY A 158 27.49 2.68 -18.19
N LYS A 159 27.21 1.42 -17.80
CA LYS A 159 26.44 0.49 -18.65
C LYS A 159 24.94 0.63 -18.37
N THR A 160 24.15 0.16 -19.32
CA THR A 160 22.69 0.14 -19.20
C THR A 160 22.22 -1.19 -18.60
N THR A 161 21.30 -1.14 -17.65
CA THR A 161 20.57 -2.29 -17.14
C THR A 161 19.09 -2.16 -17.47
N TYR A 162 18.42 -3.29 -17.64
CA TYR A 162 16.97 -3.38 -17.75
C TYR A 162 16.42 -3.97 -16.46
N THR A 163 15.38 -3.34 -15.94
CA THR A 163 14.76 -3.75 -14.69
C THR A 163 13.29 -4.11 -14.89
N GLU A 164 12.83 -5.05 -14.11
CA GLU A 164 11.43 -5.43 -14.03
C GLU A 164 11.00 -5.34 -12.56
N VAL A 165 10.06 -4.44 -12.29
CA VAL A 165 9.53 -4.20 -10.95
C VAL A 165 8.14 -4.80 -10.86
N PHE A 166 7.92 -5.71 -9.94
CA PHE A 166 6.62 -6.29 -9.66
C PHE A 166 6.03 -5.62 -8.43
N TYR A 167 4.78 -5.18 -8.52
CA TYR A 167 4.13 -4.38 -7.49
C TYR A 167 2.63 -4.58 -7.47
N ILE A 168 2.02 -4.24 -6.35
CA ILE A 168 0.57 -4.13 -6.19
C ILE A 168 0.27 -2.64 -6.11
N PRO A 169 -0.50 -2.08 -7.04
CA PRO A 169 -0.89 -0.67 -6.99
C PRO A 169 -1.79 -0.45 -5.77
N CYS A 170 -1.51 0.60 -5.01
CA CYS A 170 -2.32 1.01 -3.87
C CYS A 170 -3.13 2.28 -4.17
N ASP A 171 -3.15 2.74 -5.42
CA ASP A 171 -3.92 3.89 -5.85
C ASP A 171 -5.25 3.47 -6.49
N LYS A 172 -6.26 4.33 -6.34
CA LYS A 172 -7.52 4.21 -7.04
C LYS A 172 -7.27 4.26 -8.55
N GLN A 173 -7.62 3.18 -9.24
CA GLN A 173 -7.58 3.20 -10.70
C GLN A 173 -8.71 4.08 -11.24
N ALA A 174 -8.37 5.09 -12.01
CA ALA A 174 -9.33 5.97 -12.65
C ALA A 174 -10.31 5.15 -13.53
N GLY A 175 -11.62 5.32 -13.30
CA GLY A 175 -12.66 4.62 -14.04
C GLY A 175 -12.97 3.20 -13.58
N SER A 176 -12.38 2.73 -12.49
CA SER A 176 -12.74 1.43 -11.91
C SER A 176 -13.85 1.55 -10.87
N ASP A 177 -14.89 0.73 -11.00
CA ASP A 177 -15.94 0.58 -9.98
C ASP A 177 -15.45 -0.23 -8.76
N LYS A 178 -14.23 -0.75 -8.80
CA LYS A 178 -13.63 -1.53 -7.72
C LYS A 178 -12.69 -0.66 -6.92
N VAL A 179 -12.67 -0.87 -5.61
CA VAL A 179 -11.79 -0.16 -4.68
C VAL A 179 -10.33 -0.53 -4.95
N ASN A 180 -10.10 -1.80 -5.25
CA ASN A 180 -8.82 -2.30 -5.75
C ASN A 180 -9.11 -3.54 -6.62
N PRO A 181 -8.52 -3.71 -7.81
CA PRO A 181 -8.81 -4.83 -8.70
C PRO A 181 -8.44 -6.20 -8.12
N VAL A 182 -7.62 -6.25 -7.10
CA VAL A 182 -7.00 -7.45 -6.54
C VAL A 182 -7.86 -8.22 -5.53
N LEU A 183 -9.00 -7.68 -5.04
CA LEU A 183 -9.36 -7.92 -3.66
C LEU A 183 -10.65 -8.68 -3.37
N SER A 184 -11.14 -9.48 -4.29
CA SER A 184 -12.32 -10.32 -4.02
C SER A 184 -12.20 -11.17 -2.73
N PRO A 185 -11.05 -11.78 -2.38
CA PRO A 185 -10.93 -12.55 -1.13
C PRO A 185 -10.88 -11.70 0.15
N ILE A 186 -10.50 -10.43 0.06
CA ILE A 186 -10.29 -9.58 1.24
C ILE A 186 -11.32 -8.44 1.36
N ASP A 187 -12.34 -8.44 0.54
CA ASP A 187 -13.44 -7.46 0.59
C ASP A 187 -14.04 -7.32 2.01
N GLU A 188 -14.17 -8.44 2.72
CA GLU A 188 -14.66 -8.45 4.10
C GLU A 188 -13.69 -7.78 5.07
N LEU A 189 -12.39 -7.98 4.89
CA LEU A 189 -11.36 -7.32 5.70
C LEU A 189 -11.34 -5.82 5.45
N ILE A 190 -11.53 -5.40 4.21
CA ILE A 190 -11.63 -3.98 3.84
C ILE A 190 -12.86 -3.35 4.52
N ALA A 191 -14.01 -4.04 4.50
CA ALA A 191 -15.23 -3.54 5.13
C ALA A 191 -15.06 -3.38 6.64
N ILE A 192 -14.43 -4.34 7.34
CA ILE A 192 -14.16 -4.25 8.77
C ILE A 192 -13.19 -3.10 9.07
N ARG A 193 -12.11 -2.99 8.30
CA ARG A 193 -11.12 -1.92 8.49
C ARG A 193 -11.71 -0.54 8.23
N CYS A 194 -12.54 -0.40 7.21
CA CYS A 194 -13.23 0.84 6.92
C CYS A 194 -14.20 1.22 8.06
N ALA A 195 -14.96 0.26 8.58
CA ALA A 195 -15.84 0.49 9.73
C ALA A 195 -15.07 0.95 10.98
N GLU A 196 -13.90 0.36 11.24
CA GLU A 196 -13.00 0.80 12.31
C GLU A 196 -12.56 2.26 12.11
N LEU A 197 -12.09 2.62 10.90
CA LEU A 197 -11.64 3.97 10.58
C LEU A 197 -12.79 5.00 10.74
N VAL A 198 -13.99 4.66 10.28
CA VAL A 198 -15.18 5.50 10.47
C VAL A 198 -15.46 5.69 11.96
N CYS A 199 -15.47 4.61 12.75
CA CYS A 199 -15.68 4.70 14.20
C CYS A 199 -14.63 5.58 14.89
N ASN A 200 -13.36 5.50 14.46
CA ASN A 200 -12.28 6.33 15.01
C ASN A 200 -12.52 7.82 14.75
N ILE A 201 -12.97 8.20 13.56
CA ILE A 201 -13.28 9.60 13.24
C ILE A 201 -14.38 10.14 14.17
N PHE A 202 -15.38 9.31 14.47
CA PHE A 202 -16.51 9.71 15.33
C PHE A 202 -16.24 9.49 16.82
N GLY A 203 -15.05 9.03 17.23
CA GLY A 203 -14.72 8.72 18.62
C GLY A 203 -15.60 7.62 19.22
N ASN A 204 -16.12 6.72 18.38
CA ASN A 204 -17.02 5.64 18.81
C ASN A 204 -16.20 4.47 19.39
N GLN A 205 -16.59 3.99 20.58
CA GLN A 205 -15.92 2.87 21.26
C GLN A 205 -15.94 1.56 20.46
N ASN A 206 -16.86 1.41 19.51
CA ASN A 206 -16.92 0.25 18.62
C ASN A 206 -15.69 0.11 17.71
N ALA A 207 -14.85 1.13 17.56
CA ALA A 207 -13.58 1.04 16.87
C ALA A 207 -12.72 -0.12 17.38
N GLN A 208 -12.65 -0.31 18.71
CA GLN A 208 -11.88 -1.40 19.32
C GLN A 208 -12.49 -2.79 19.01
N VAL A 209 -13.80 -2.87 18.87
CA VAL A 209 -14.47 -4.13 18.50
C VAL A 209 -14.13 -4.50 17.07
N PHE A 210 -14.16 -3.55 16.13
CA PHE A 210 -13.78 -3.78 14.75
C PHE A 210 -12.30 -4.10 14.61
N GLN A 211 -11.42 -3.44 15.37
CA GLN A 211 -9.99 -3.75 15.39
C GLN A 211 -9.73 -5.20 15.83
N LYS A 212 -10.43 -5.67 16.86
CA LYS A 212 -10.32 -7.06 17.31
C LYS A 212 -10.83 -8.03 16.25
N GLU A 213 -12.01 -7.77 15.67
CA GLU A 213 -12.58 -8.58 14.59
C GLU A 213 -11.66 -8.65 13.38
N PHE A 214 -11.04 -7.53 13.00
CA PHE A 214 -10.05 -7.48 11.93
C PHE A 214 -8.86 -8.39 12.21
N THR A 215 -8.28 -8.29 13.40
CA THR A 215 -7.12 -9.09 13.82
C THR A 215 -7.45 -10.59 13.84
N GLU A 216 -8.61 -10.97 14.37
CA GLU A 216 -9.07 -12.36 14.40
C GLU A 216 -9.27 -12.92 12.98
N LYS A 217 -9.88 -12.14 12.09
CA LYS A 217 -10.05 -12.55 10.70
C LYS A 217 -8.73 -12.67 9.93
N VAL A 218 -7.81 -11.71 10.10
CA VAL A 218 -6.48 -11.82 9.50
C VAL A 218 -5.79 -13.09 9.94
N ASN A 219 -5.83 -13.40 11.25
CA ASN A 219 -5.23 -14.63 11.77
C ASN A 219 -5.90 -15.89 11.24
N SER A 220 -7.21 -15.88 11.03
CA SER A 220 -7.94 -17.03 10.48
C SER A 220 -7.63 -17.29 8.98
N VAL A 221 -7.25 -16.27 8.25
CA VAL A 221 -6.87 -16.37 6.83
C VAL A 221 -5.39 -16.82 6.68
N LEU A 222 -4.60 -16.68 7.75
CA LEU A 222 -3.18 -17.07 7.79
C LEU A 222 -2.95 -18.53 8.20
N GLN A 223 -3.97 -19.19 8.75
CA GLN A 223 -3.98 -20.61 9.10
C GLN A 223 -4.43 -21.48 7.92
#